data_c7c918814d2eb449d2aecfea84be6234
#
_entry.id   c7c918814d2eb449d2aecfea84be6234
#
_cell.length_a   1.000
_cell.length_b   1.000
_cell.length_c   1.000
_cell.angle_alpha   90.00
_cell.angle_beta   90.00
_cell.angle_gamma   90.00
#
_symmetry.space_group_name_H-M   'P 1'
#
loop_
_entity.id
_entity.type
_entity.pdbx_description
1 polymer ?
#
loop_
_entity_poly.entity_id
_entity_poly.type
_entity_poly.pdbx_seq_one_letter_code
_entity_poly.pdbx_strand_id
1 'polypeptide(L)'
;MDKNVRKRLEQDLQAAVSRLRQMSGAVAVEEYPGAIGDNSPFADEVDEIQANERREIGFATRELLVERVNRLSAALDRLSEGEYGTCVECGEEISPARLRAMPEVQTCVRCQDRNERLGRQYEPEESELQLDED
;
A
#
# COMPACT_ATOMS: atom_id res chain seq x y z
N MET A 1 -25.90 -3.70 -9.35
CA MET A 1 -24.68 -2.92 -9.19
C MET A 1 -23.87 -3.32 -7.96
N ASP A 2 -24.52 -3.37 -6.81
CA ASP A 2 -23.84 -3.68 -5.57
C ASP A 2 -23.21 -5.07 -5.56
N LYS A 3 -23.85 -6.04 -6.18
CA LYS A 3 -23.32 -7.39 -6.27
C LYS A 3 -22.05 -7.48 -7.10
N ASN A 4 -21.99 -6.72 -8.19
CA ASN A 4 -20.80 -6.69 -9.04
C ASN A 4 -19.64 -5.97 -8.34
N VAL A 5 -19.93 -4.90 -7.62
CA VAL A 5 -18.92 -4.18 -6.87
C VAL A 5 -18.38 -5.05 -5.74
N ARG A 6 -19.26 -5.72 -5.00
CA ARG A 6 -18.87 -6.61 -3.92
C ARG A 6 -17.98 -7.74 -4.44
N LYS A 7 -18.36 -8.34 -5.54
CA LYS A 7 -17.59 -9.42 -6.14
C LYS A 7 -16.20 -8.94 -6.54
N ARG A 8 -16.12 -7.77 -7.15
CA ARG A 8 -14.84 -7.19 -7.56
C ARG A 8 -13.96 -6.89 -6.35
N LEU A 9 -14.53 -6.28 -5.32
CA LEU A 9 -13.78 -5.97 -4.09
C LEU A 9 -13.26 -7.25 -3.43
N GLU A 10 -14.09 -8.28 -3.36
CA GLU A 10 -13.68 -9.57 -2.80
C GLU A 10 -12.57 -10.21 -3.61
N GLN A 11 -12.68 -10.17 -4.93
CA GLN A 11 -11.65 -10.73 -5.81
C GLN A 11 -10.33 -9.98 -5.65
N ASP A 12 -10.39 -8.65 -5.64
CA ASP A 12 -9.20 -7.83 -5.47
C ASP A 12 -8.56 -8.06 -4.10
N LEU A 13 -9.38 -8.21 -3.07
CA LEU A 13 -8.90 -8.50 -1.72
C LEU A 13 -8.19 -9.84 -1.66
N GLN A 14 -8.80 -10.87 -2.23
CA GLN A 14 -8.19 -12.18 -2.26
C GLN A 14 -6.87 -12.20 -3.03
N ALA A 15 -6.82 -11.49 -4.15
CA ALA A 15 -5.61 -11.37 -4.94
C ALA A 15 -4.50 -10.68 -4.15
N ALA A 16 -4.82 -9.61 -3.44
CA ALA A 16 -3.86 -8.88 -2.64
C ALA A 16 -3.35 -9.72 -1.47
N VAL A 17 -4.24 -10.43 -0.79
CA VAL A 17 -3.86 -11.32 0.32
C VAL A 17 -2.98 -12.45 -0.18
N SER A 18 -3.32 -13.07 -1.31
CA SER A 18 -2.52 -14.14 -1.90
C SER A 18 -1.12 -13.64 -2.25
N ARG A 19 -1.04 -12.44 -2.80
CA ARG A 19 0.25 -11.85 -3.14
C ARG A 19 1.10 -11.59 -1.90
N LEU A 20 0.48 -11.13 -0.81
CA LEU A 20 1.18 -10.96 0.45
C LEU A 20 1.74 -12.26 0.98
N ARG A 21 0.96 -13.33 0.89
CA ARG A 21 1.41 -14.66 1.33
C ARG A 21 2.58 -15.16 0.49
N GLN A 22 2.51 -14.95 -0.82
CA GLN A 22 3.59 -15.33 -1.71
C GLN A 22 4.87 -14.55 -1.41
N MET A 23 4.74 -13.27 -1.14
CA MET A 23 5.89 -12.44 -0.79
C MET A 23 6.53 -12.87 0.52
N SER A 24 5.73 -13.21 1.50
CA SER A 24 6.24 -13.69 2.79
C SER A 24 7.01 -14.99 2.61
N GLY A 25 6.48 -15.90 1.79
CA GLY A 25 7.17 -17.13 1.46
C GLY A 25 8.46 -16.90 0.67
N ALA A 26 8.42 -15.99 -0.30
CA ALA A 26 9.59 -15.66 -1.09
C ALA A 26 10.69 -15.03 -0.25
N VAL A 27 10.32 -14.16 0.67
CA VAL A 27 11.29 -13.54 1.59
C VAL A 27 11.96 -14.60 2.45
N ALA A 28 11.18 -15.54 2.96
CA ALA A 28 11.72 -16.63 3.78
C ALA A 28 12.68 -17.50 2.97
N VAL A 29 12.34 -17.77 1.71
CA VAL A 29 13.20 -18.56 0.83
C VAL A 29 14.49 -17.81 0.51
N GLU A 30 14.40 -16.50 0.31
CA GLU A 30 15.60 -15.70 0.02
C GLU A 30 16.56 -15.64 1.18
N GLU A 31 16.07 -15.62 2.39
CA GLU A 31 16.95 -15.63 3.57
C GLU A 31 17.75 -16.93 3.67
N TYR A 32 17.17 -18.00 3.22
CA TYR A 32 17.78 -19.32 3.36
C TYR A 32 18.95 -19.53 2.39
N PRO A 33 18.81 -19.28 1.09
CA PRO A 33 19.93 -19.45 0.17
C PRO A 33 21.10 -18.51 0.43
N GLY A 34 20.80 -17.33 0.93
CA GLY A 34 21.84 -16.37 1.29
C GLY A 34 22.70 -16.84 2.44
N ALA A 35 22.11 -17.57 3.36
CA ALA A 35 22.83 -18.13 4.50
C ALA A 35 23.74 -19.28 4.09
N ILE A 36 23.38 -19.99 3.03
CA ILE A 36 24.14 -21.13 2.54
C ILE A 36 25.33 -20.68 1.67
N GLY A 37 25.29 -19.47 1.24
CA GLY A 37 26.10 -18.86 0.28
C GLY A 37 27.47 -19.24 -0.02
N ASP A 38 27.95 -18.39 -0.63
CA ASP A 38 29.15 -18.24 -1.32
C ASP A 38 30.27 -17.90 -0.35
N ASN A 39 31.38 -18.60 -0.44
CA ASN A 39 32.51 -18.41 0.46
C ASN A 39 33.47 -17.32 0.00
N SER A 40 33.20 -16.69 -1.13
CA SER A 40 34.03 -15.61 -1.64
C SER A 40 33.75 -14.31 -0.91
N PRO A 41 34.77 -13.63 -0.34
CA PRO A 41 34.52 -12.38 0.39
C PRO A 41 33.93 -11.28 -0.47
N PHE A 42 34.31 -11.20 -1.74
CA PHE A 42 33.79 -10.18 -2.64
C PHE A 42 32.35 -10.48 -3.06
N ALA A 43 32.06 -11.74 -3.32
CA ALA A 43 30.70 -12.14 -3.67
C ALA A 43 29.77 -11.95 -2.48
N ASP A 44 30.25 -12.19 -1.28
CA ASP A 44 29.45 -12.00 -0.07
C ASP A 44 29.04 -10.54 0.13
N GLU A 45 29.97 -9.60 -0.09
CA GLU A 45 29.64 -8.17 0.04
C GLU A 45 28.60 -7.72 -0.97
N VAL A 46 28.78 -8.10 -2.24
CA VAL A 46 27.84 -7.74 -3.29
C VAL A 46 26.50 -8.39 -3.04
N ASP A 47 26.50 -9.66 -2.63
CA ASP A 47 25.28 -10.38 -2.32
C ASP A 47 24.54 -9.78 -1.14
N GLU A 48 25.27 -9.31 -0.12
CA GLU A 48 24.64 -8.65 1.01
C GLU A 48 23.97 -7.34 0.63
N ILE A 49 24.64 -6.53 -0.19
CA ILE A 49 24.07 -5.27 -0.67
C ILE A 49 22.81 -5.53 -1.48
N GLN A 50 22.88 -6.48 -2.42
CA GLN A 50 21.72 -6.82 -3.24
C GLN A 50 20.58 -7.41 -2.41
N ALA A 51 20.91 -8.25 -1.43
CA ALA A 51 19.91 -8.82 -0.55
C ALA A 51 19.24 -7.75 0.30
N ASN A 52 20.00 -6.78 0.78
CA ASN A 52 19.45 -5.67 1.56
C ASN A 52 18.54 -4.80 0.70
N GLU A 53 18.94 -4.51 -0.54
CA GLU A 53 18.11 -3.75 -1.47
C GLU A 53 16.80 -4.48 -1.76
N ARG A 54 16.87 -5.79 -1.99
CA ARG A 54 15.66 -6.59 -2.24
C ARG A 54 14.75 -6.61 -1.03
N ARG A 55 15.31 -6.68 0.18
CA ARG A 55 14.51 -6.63 1.40
C ARG A 55 13.82 -5.29 1.55
N GLU A 56 14.52 -4.20 1.28
CA GLU A 56 13.93 -2.86 1.37
C GLU A 56 12.79 -2.70 0.38
N ILE A 57 12.98 -3.14 -0.87
CA ILE A 57 11.92 -3.11 -1.89
C ILE A 57 10.78 -4.02 -1.47
N GLY A 58 11.09 -5.20 -0.94
CA GLY A 58 10.09 -6.13 -0.45
C GLY A 58 9.25 -5.57 0.68
N PHE A 59 9.88 -4.88 1.64
CA PHE A 59 9.16 -4.25 2.74
C PHE A 59 8.25 -3.14 2.24
N ALA A 60 8.74 -2.28 1.34
CA ALA A 60 7.94 -1.20 0.78
C ALA A 60 6.74 -1.74 0.01
N THR A 61 6.94 -2.76 -0.81
CA THR A 61 5.87 -3.39 -1.56
C THR A 61 4.85 -4.04 -0.62
N ARG A 62 5.34 -4.70 0.42
CA ARG A 62 4.48 -5.33 1.42
C ARG A 62 3.60 -4.30 2.12
N GLU A 63 4.18 -3.17 2.50
CA GLU A 63 3.42 -2.10 3.15
C GLU A 63 2.31 -1.58 2.24
N LEU A 64 2.59 -1.38 0.97
CA LEU A 64 1.59 -0.94 0.00
C LEU A 64 0.47 -1.96 -0.15
N LEU A 65 0.81 -3.25 -0.16
CA LEU A 65 -0.19 -4.31 -0.24
C LEU A 65 -1.03 -4.39 1.03
N VAL A 66 -0.43 -4.22 2.20
CA VAL A 66 -1.16 -4.20 3.46
C VAL A 66 -2.14 -3.03 3.48
N GLU A 67 -1.71 -1.86 3.06
CA GLU A 67 -2.59 -0.70 2.97
C GLU A 67 -3.75 -0.97 2.02
N ARG A 68 -3.46 -1.59 0.88
CA ARG A 68 -4.50 -1.92 -0.09
C ARG A 68 -5.50 -2.93 0.46
N VAL A 69 -5.02 -3.96 1.16
CA VAL A 69 -5.88 -4.93 1.83
C VAL A 69 -6.80 -4.23 2.81
N ASN A 70 -6.26 -3.32 3.59
CA ASN A 70 -7.05 -2.57 4.57
C ASN A 70 -8.11 -1.70 3.89
N ARG A 71 -7.75 -1.04 2.80
CA ARG A 71 -8.71 -0.22 2.04
C ARG A 71 -9.79 -1.06 1.38
N LEU A 72 -9.44 -2.21 0.82
CA LEU A 72 -10.42 -3.12 0.22
C LEU A 72 -11.37 -3.67 1.27
N SER A 73 -10.85 -4.05 2.42
CA SER A 73 -11.66 -4.51 3.54
C SER A 73 -12.61 -3.44 4.04
N ALA A 74 -12.10 -2.21 4.19
CA ALA A 74 -12.92 -1.08 4.61
C ALA A 74 -14.01 -0.77 3.56
N ALA A 75 -13.68 -0.89 2.28
CA ALA A 75 -14.65 -0.66 1.21
C ALA A 75 -15.79 -1.69 1.29
N LEU A 76 -15.47 -2.95 1.57
CA LEU A 76 -16.48 -3.99 1.76
C LEU A 76 -17.38 -3.68 2.95
N ASP A 77 -16.80 -3.21 4.05
CA ASP A 77 -17.58 -2.81 5.23
C ASP A 77 -18.51 -1.67 4.89
N ARG A 78 -18.02 -0.65 4.18
CA ARG A 78 -18.82 0.48 3.76
C ARG A 78 -19.94 0.08 2.82
N LEU A 79 -19.66 -0.89 1.94
CA LEU A 79 -20.70 -1.42 1.06
C LEU A 79 -21.81 -2.08 1.86
N SER A 80 -21.45 -2.83 2.88
CA SER A 80 -22.43 -3.46 3.78
C SER A 80 -23.24 -2.45 4.56
N GLU A 81 -22.63 -1.32 4.90
CA GLU A 81 -23.30 -0.24 5.64
C GLU A 81 -24.10 0.71 4.75
N GLY A 82 -24.01 0.56 3.42
CA GLY A 82 -24.70 1.43 2.48
C GLY A 82 -23.99 2.76 2.24
N GLU A 83 -22.73 2.88 2.63
CA GLU A 83 -21.96 4.11 2.51
C GLU A 83 -20.90 4.07 1.39
N TYR A 84 -20.86 2.98 0.65
CA TYR A 84 -19.88 2.84 -0.44
C TYR A 84 -20.09 3.92 -1.50
N GLY A 85 -18.99 4.48 -1.99
CA GLY A 85 -19.03 5.52 -3.02
C GLY A 85 -19.16 6.93 -2.49
N THR A 86 -19.22 7.08 -1.19
CA THR A 86 -19.26 8.38 -0.53
C THR A 86 -17.91 8.71 0.06
N CYS A 87 -17.42 9.92 -0.20
CA CYS A 87 -16.13 10.36 0.36
C CYS A 87 -16.20 10.41 1.88
N VAL A 88 -15.21 9.78 2.54
CA VAL A 88 -15.17 9.73 4.01
C VAL A 88 -14.89 11.08 4.64
N GLU A 89 -14.34 12.02 3.89
CA GLU A 89 -13.96 13.32 4.43
C GLU A 89 -14.99 14.40 4.19
N CYS A 90 -15.50 14.53 2.95
CA CYS A 90 -16.45 15.61 2.64
C CYS A 90 -17.88 15.13 2.50
N GLY A 91 -18.12 13.83 2.43
CA GLY A 91 -19.47 13.29 2.33
C GLY A 91 -20.08 13.35 0.94
N GLU A 92 -19.35 13.86 -0.05
CA GLU A 92 -19.83 13.92 -1.42
C GLU A 92 -19.61 12.59 -2.13
N GLU A 93 -20.36 12.38 -3.20
CA GLU A 93 -20.20 11.17 -3.99
C GLU A 93 -18.87 11.15 -4.74
N ILE A 94 -18.20 10.00 -4.70
CA ILE A 94 -17.00 9.78 -5.49
C ILE A 94 -17.44 9.47 -6.92
N SER A 95 -16.72 10.02 -7.90
CA SER A 95 -17.11 9.83 -9.30
C SER A 95 -17.13 8.35 -9.67
N PRO A 96 -18.12 7.91 -10.49
CA PRO A 96 -18.16 6.51 -10.91
C PRO A 96 -16.93 6.06 -11.67
N ALA A 97 -16.31 6.96 -12.44
CA ALA A 97 -15.08 6.63 -13.16
C ALA A 97 -13.94 6.30 -12.21
N ARG A 98 -13.83 7.06 -11.10
CA ARG A 98 -12.81 6.81 -10.10
C ARG A 98 -13.05 5.49 -9.37
N LEU A 99 -14.30 5.19 -9.07
CA LEU A 99 -14.67 3.93 -8.42
C LEU A 99 -14.41 2.73 -9.34
N ARG A 100 -14.59 2.90 -10.64
CA ARG A 100 -14.27 1.82 -11.58
C ARG A 100 -12.78 1.58 -11.68
N ALA A 101 -12.00 2.64 -11.65
CA ALA A 101 -10.54 2.52 -11.71
C ALA A 101 -9.95 2.01 -10.39
N MET A 102 -10.47 2.51 -9.27
CA MET A 102 -9.96 2.18 -7.94
C MET A 102 -11.13 1.92 -6.99
N PRO A 103 -11.68 0.70 -7.00
CA PRO A 103 -12.89 0.42 -6.20
C PRO A 103 -12.66 0.55 -4.69
N GLU A 104 -11.42 0.48 -4.23
CA GLU A 104 -11.08 0.60 -2.81
C GLU A 104 -10.96 2.06 -2.35
N VAL A 105 -11.10 3.03 -3.25
CA VAL A 105 -10.91 4.43 -2.90
C VAL A 105 -11.99 4.90 -1.92
N GLN A 106 -11.58 5.70 -0.94
CA GLN A 106 -12.45 6.19 0.12
C GLN A 106 -12.67 7.70 0.04
N THR A 107 -11.91 8.40 -0.78
CA THR A 107 -11.94 9.85 -0.89
C THR A 107 -12.16 10.28 -2.32
N CYS A 108 -12.81 11.43 -2.50
CA CYS A 108 -12.95 12.03 -3.82
C CYS A 108 -11.60 12.64 -4.26
N VAL A 109 -11.51 13.01 -5.54
CA VAL A 109 -10.26 13.54 -6.10
C VAL A 109 -9.80 14.78 -5.33
N ARG A 110 -10.73 15.67 -4.98
CA ARG A 110 -10.39 16.91 -4.27
C ARG A 110 -9.80 16.64 -2.89
N CYS A 111 -10.41 15.73 -2.14
CA CYS A 111 -9.92 15.40 -0.80
C CYS A 111 -8.60 14.64 -0.88
N GLN A 112 -8.46 13.74 -1.84
CA GLN A 112 -7.22 13.03 -2.06
C GLN A 112 -6.08 13.99 -2.41
N ASP A 113 -6.34 14.92 -3.32
CA ASP A 113 -5.36 15.92 -3.72
C ASP A 113 -4.95 16.80 -2.54
N ARG A 114 -5.92 17.22 -1.73
CA ARG A 114 -5.62 18.00 -0.53
C ARG A 114 -4.76 17.21 0.45
N ASN A 115 -5.08 15.94 0.67
CA ASN A 115 -4.30 15.09 1.57
C ASN A 115 -2.87 14.91 1.08
N GLU A 116 -2.70 14.74 -0.22
CA GLU A 116 -1.37 14.62 -0.80
C GLU A 116 -0.57 15.91 -0.66
N ARG A 117 -1.23 17.06 -0.84
CA ARG A 117 -0.57 18.35 -0.63
C ARG A 117 -0.16 18.55 0.81
N LEU A 118 -1.04 18.19 1.74
CA LEU A 118 -0.73 18.28 3.16
C LEU A 118 0.43 17.36 3.53
N GLY A 119 0.44 16.15 2.99
CA GLY A 119 1.54 15.22 3.20
C GLY A 119 2.86 15.77 2.69
N ARG A 120 2.85 16.40 1.52
CA ARG A 120 4.05 17.02 0.97
C ARG A 120 4.50 18.24 1.78
N GLN A 121 3.57 18.99 2.34
CA GLN A 121 3.88 20.12 3.19
C GLN A 121 4.44 19.71 4.54
N TYR A 122 4.01 18.58 5.04
CA TYR A 122 4.47 18.11 6.34
C TYR A 122 5.97 17.86 6.37
N GLU A 123 6.53 17.29 5.33
CA GLU A 123 7.97 17.03 5.29
C GLU A 123 8.81 18.30 5.32
N PRO A 124 8.52 19.31 4.47
CA PRO A 124 9.26 20.58 4.57
C PRO A 124 9.00 21.33 5.86
N GLU A 125 7.77 21.26 6.39
CA GLU A 125 7.44 21.94 7.62
C GLU A 125 8.24 21.41 8.81
N GLU A 126 8.42 20.12 8.87
CA GLU A 126 9.25 19.52 9.92
C GLU A 126 10.68 20.03 9.84
N SER A 127 11.20 20.15 8.63
CA SER A 127 12.53 20.69 8.42
C SER A 127 12.59 22.16 8.80
N GLU A 128 11.56 22.93 8.46
CA GLU A 128 11.49 24.34 8.81
C GLU A 128 11.36 24.55 10.31
N LEU A 129 10.57 23.72 10.97
CA LEU A 129 10.45 23.79 12.42
C LEU A 129 11.77 23.53 13.12
N GLN A 130 12.56 22.62 12.57
CA GLN A 130 13.90 22.37 13.10
C GLN A 130 14.80 23.57 12.93
N LEU A 131 14.66 24.30 11.83
CA LEU A 131 15.42 25.51 11.60
C LEU A 131 14.95 26.65 12.49
N ASP A 132 13.65 26.73 12.74
CA ASP A 132 13.07 27.77 13.57
C ASP A 132 13.47 27.64 15.04
N GLU A 133 13.77 26.44 15.48
CA GLU A 133 14.23 26.22 16.84
C GLU A 133 15.65 26.74 17.06
N ASP A 134 16.39 26.92 16.02
CA ASP A 134 17.73 27.48 16.08
C ASP A 134 17.68 28.98 16.33
#